data_50bfeec1e92a3797a8dfd61393ed5be7
#
_entry.id   50bfeec1e92a3797a8dfd61393ed5be7
#
_cell.length_a   1.000
_cell.length_b   1.000
_cell.length_c   1.000
_cell.angle_alpha   90.00
_cell.angle_beta   90.00
_cell.angle_gamma   90.00
#
_symmetry.space_group_name_H-M   'P 1'
#
loop_
_entity.id
_entity.type
_entity.pdbx_description
1 polymer ?
#
loop_
_entity_poly.entity_id
_entity_poly.type
_entity_poly.pdbx_seq_one_letter_code
_entity_poly.pdbx_strand_id
1 'polypeptide(L)'
;LAIDLEAAFNGASRSISMRAPEAAPNGQVITKERTLNVRIPKGVSEGQRIRLAGQGAPGMGSGQRGDLFLEISFRPHPLYRVDGRDIFLDLPITPWEAALGATLKVPTPAGKVDLKIPAGTGSGRKLRLKGRGIPGKTAGDLYVIPQITVPPADSDAAREFYRKMERELPYNPRKQLGV
;
A
#
# COMPACT_ATOMS: atom_id res chain seq x y z
N LEU A 1 2.12 -13.61 -8.66
CA LEU A 1 1.32 -12.67 -9.44
C LEU A 1 1.35 -11.30 -8.77
N ALA A 2 2.05 -10.35 -9.41
CA ALA A 2 2.11 -8.98 -8.92
C ALA A 2 0.82 -8.23 -9.28
N ILE A 3 0.17 -7.65 -8.26
CA ILE A 3 -1.07 -6.89 -8.40
C ILE A 3 -0.94 -5.50 -7.77
N ASP A 4 -1.79 -4.58 -8.18
CA ASP A 4 -1.89 -3.26 -7.57
C ASP A 4 -2.71 -3.36 -6.27
N LEU A 5 -2.44 -2.51 -5.29
CA LEU A 5 -3.10 -2.53 -3.99
C LEU A 5 -4.63 -2.38 -4.11
N GLU A 6 -5.09 -1.57 -5.05
CA GLU A 6 -6.52 -1.34 -5.33
C GLU A 6 -7.25 -2.63 -5.74
N ALA A 7 -6.54 -3.58 -6.37
CA ALA A 7 -7.11 -4.88 -6.71
C ALA A 7 -7.46 -5.69 -5.45
N ALA A 8 -6.72 -5.53 -4.36
CA ALA A 8 -7.07 -6.15 -3.08
C ALA A 8 -8.30 -5.50 -2.42
N PHE A 9 -8.53 -4.21 -2.66
CA PHE A 9 -9.70 -3.50 -2.12
C PHE A 9 -10.98 -3.78 -2.90
N ASN A 10 -10.88 -3.85 -4.23
CA ASN A 10 -12.04 -3.90 -5.11
C ASN A 10 -12.30 -5.30 -5.71
N GLY A 11 -11.30 -6.17 -5.66
CA GLY A 11 -11.23 -7.33 -6.52
C GLY A 11 -10.86 -6.94 -7.96
N ALA A 12 -10.38 -7.88 -8.74
CA ALA A 12 -10.01 -7.65 -10.13
C ALA A 12 -10.11 -8.95 -10.94
N SER A 13 -10.20 -8.83 -12.26
CA SER A 13 -9.97 -9.94 -13.19
C SER A 13 -8.76 -9.60 -14.05
N ARG A 14 -7.83 -10.54 -14.18
CA ARG A 14 -6.62 -10.33 -14.97
C ARG A 14 -6.39 -11.53 -15.89
N SER A 15 -6.01 -11.25 -17.13
CA SER A 15 -5.49 -12.28 -18.05
C SER A 15 -3.98 -12.36 -17.86
N ILE A 16 -3.50 -13.56 -17.62
CA ILE A 16 -2.07 -13.87 -17.52
C ILE A 16 -1.67 -14.82 -18.63
N SER A 17 -0.58 -14.51 -19.33
CA SER A 17 0.01 -15.45 -20.29
C SER A 17 1.16 -16.18 -19.62
N MET A 18 1.18 -17.48 -19.80
CA MET A 18 2.24 -18.35 -19.29
C MET A 18 2.69 -19.33 -20.34
N ARG A 19 3.95 -19.68 -20.32
CA ARG A 19 4.51 -20.75 -21.14
C ARG A 19 4.49 -22.04 -20.33
N ALA A 20 3.82 -23.05 -20.87
CA ALA A 20 3.71 -24.36 -20.22
C ALA A 20 4.19 -25.46 -21.19
N PRO A 21 4.91 -26.48 -20.69
CA PRO A 21 5.23 -27.64 -21.50
C PRO A 21 3.93 -28.41 -21.84
N GLU A 22 3.78 -28.80 -23.08
CA GLU A 22 2.69 -29.61 -23.58
C GLU A 22 3.26 -30.76 -24.44
N ALA A 23 2.76 -31.97 -24.23
CA ALA A 23 3.14 -33.10 -25.07
C ALA A 23 2.50 -32.97 -26.45
N ALA A 24 3.30 -32.94 -27.48
CA ALA A 24 2.84 -33.00 -28.86
C ALA A 24 2.40 -34.44 -29.21
N PRO A 25 1.58 -34.64 -30.23
CA PRO A 25 1.11 -35.99 -30.67
C PRO A 25 2.28 -36.94 -31.02
N ASN A 26 3.42 -36.41 -31.36
CA ASN A 26 4.64 -37.16 -31.66
C ASN A 26 5.52 -37.49 -30.42
N GLY A 27 5.02 -37.25 -29.20
CA GLY A 27 5.71 -37.51 -27.94
C GLY A 27 6.77 -36.44 -27.56
N GLN A 28 7.02 -35.44 -28.38
CA GLN A 28 7.93 -34.33 -28.04
C GLN A 28 7.26 -33.35 -27.09
N VAL A 29 8.04 -32.77 -26.18
CA VAL A 29 7.58 -31.70 -25.30
C VAL A 29 7.77 -30.35 -26.02
N ILE A 30 6.66 -29.69 -26.34
CA ILE A 30 6.65 -28.33 -26.91
C ILE A 30 6.24 -27.33 -25.86
N THR A 31 6.80 -26.15 -25.91
CA THR A 31 6.37 -25.04 -25.04
C THR A 31 5.24 -24.29 -25.72
N LYS A 32 4.06 -24.32 -25.13
CA LYS A 32 2.88 -23.61 -25.63
C LYS A 32 2.53 -22.43 -24.73
N GLU A 33 2.23 -21.30 -25.34
CA GLU A 33 1.72 -20.13 -24.62
C GLU A 33 0.22 -20.33 -24.36
N ARG A 34 -0.18 -20.09 -23.11
CA ARG A 34 -1.57 -20.19 -22.66
C ARG A 34 -1.94 -18.93 -21.91
N THR A 35 -3.11 -18.38 -22.24
CA THR A 35 -3.69 -17.24 -21.52
C THR A 35 -4.75 -17.76 -20.57
N LEU A 36 -4.63 -17.39 -19.29
CA LEU A 36 -5.56 -17.76 -18.23
C LEU A 36 -6.21 -16.50 -17.67
N ASN A 37 -7.53 -16.53 -17.53
CA ASN A 37 -8.27 -15.47 -16.84
C ASN A 37 -8.33 -15.79 -15.36
N VAL A 38 -7.73 -14.93 -14.54
CA VAL A 38 -7.64 -15.08 -13.09
C VAL A 38 -8.54 -14.06 -12.42
N ARG A 39 -9.45 -14.52 -11.59
CA ARG A 39 -10.23 -13.66 -10.71
C ARG A 39 -9.50 -13.48 -9.40
N ILE A 40 -9.12 -12.24 -9.10
CA ILE A 40 -8.49 -11.82 -7.84
C ILE A 40 -9.63 -11.44 -6.89
N PRO A 41 -9.83 -12.16 -5.78
CA PRO A 41 -10.90 -11.84 -4.85
C PRO A 41 -10.57 -10.56 -4.07
N LYS A 42 -11.62 -9.83 -3.69
CA LYS A 42 -11.51 -8.72 -2.72
C LYS A 42 -10.94 -9.24 -1.40
N GLY A 43 -10.03 -8.48 -0.81
CA GLY A 43 -9.43 -8.83 0.47
C GLY A 43 -8.28 -9.82 0.39
N VAL A 44 -7.74 -10.07 -0.81
CA VAL A 44 -6.53 -10.88 -0.97
C VAL A 44 -5.34 -10.22 -0.26
N SER A 45 -4.52 -11.03 0.39
CA SER A 45 -3.32 -10.58 1.11
C SER A 45 -2.05 -10.96 0.36
N GLU A 46 -0.95 -10.32 0.70
CA GLU A 46 0.38 -10.70 0.22
C GLU A 46 0.71 -12.13 0.62
N GLY A 47 1.36 -12.89 -0.27
CA GLY A 47 1.68 -14.30 -0.08
C GLY A 47 0.49 -15.25 -0.19
N GLN A 48 -0.73 -14.75 -0.31
CA GLN A 48 -1.91 -15.60 -0.49
C GLN A 48 -1.86 -16.31 -1.84
N ARG A 49 -2.24 -17.60 -1.89
CA ARG A 49 -2.25 -18.43 -3.09
C ARG A 49 -3.66 -18.54 -3.65
N ILE A 50 -3.80 -18.29 -4.96
CA ILE A 50 -5.01 -18.53 -5.73
C ILE A 50 -4.83 -19.86 -6.48
N ARG A 51 -5.72 -20.83 -6.25
CA ARG A 51 -5.72 -22.12 -6.94
C ARG A 51 -6.49 -22.01 -8.25
N LEU A 52 -5.86 -22.39 -9.33
CA LEU A 52 -6.48 -22.59 -10.63
C LEU A 52 -6.53 -24.09 -10.93
N ALA A 53 -7.68 -24.69 -10.70
CA ALA A 53 -7.86 -26.14 -10.84
C ALA A 53 -7.61 -26.61 -12.28
N GLY A 54 -6.85 -27.67 -12.45
CA GLY A 54 -6.54 -28.26 -13.73
C GLY A 54 -5.72 -27.39 -14.69
N GLN A 55 -5.09 -26.32 -14.21
CA GLN A 55 -4.27 -25.42 -15.03
C GLN A 55 -2.75 -25.63 -14.85
N GLY A 56 -2.37 -26.63 -14.07
CA GLY A 56 -0.97 -26.98 -13.85
C GLY A 56 -0.37 -27.84 -14.98
N ALA A 57 0.72 -28.52 -14.66
CA ALA A 57 1.42 -29.41 -15.58
C ALA A 57 0.52 -30.59 -16.02
N PRO A 58 0.74 -31.15 -17.24
CA PRO A 58 0.09 -32.39 -17.66
C PRO A 58 0.43 -33.52 -16.67
N GLY A 59 -0.56 -34.37 -16.39
CA GLY A 59 -0.31 -35.62 -15.67
C GLY A 59 0.50 -36.61 -16.49
N MET A 60 1.10 -37.60 -15.84
CA MET A 60 1.80 -38.69 -16.54
C MET A 60 0.80 -39.57 -17.31
N GLY A 61 1.09 -39.88 -18.56
CA GLY A 61 0.25 -40.67 -19.42
C GLY A 61 -1.11 -40.02 -19.70
N SER A 62 -2.22 -40.69 -19.42
CA SER A 62 -3.60 -40.19 -19.54
C SER A 62 -4.07 -39.41 -18.28
N GLY A 63 -3.17 -39.10 -17.36
CA GLY A 63 -3.50 -38.43 -16.10
C GLY A 63 -4.06 -37.00 -16.29
N GLN A 64 -4.99 -36.62 -15.42
CA GLN A 64 -5.52 -35.24 -15.39
C GLN A 64 -4.42 -34.21 -15.10
N ARG A 65 -4.60 -33.00 -15.60
CA ARG A 65 -3.71 -31.90 -15.29
C ARG A 65 -3.77 -31.56 -13.81
N GLY A 66 -2.61 -31.24 -13.26
CA GLY A 66 -2.51 -30.71 -11.89
C GLY A 66 -3.09 -29.30 -11.74
N ASP A 67 -3.03 -28.76 -10.56
CA ASP A 67 -3.45 -27.39 -10.26
C ASP A 67 -2.29 -26.41 -10.41
N LEU A 68 -2.62 -25.19 -10.77
CA LEU A 68 -1.70 -24.08 -10.74
C LEU A 68 -2.00 -23.19 -9.53
N PHE A 69 -0.98 -22.88 -8.75
CA PHE A 69 -1.08 -21.95 -7.62
C PHE A 69 -0.37 -20.66 -7.98
N LEU A 70 -1.11 -19.55 -7.89
CA LEU A 70 -0.58 -18.21 -8.10
C LEU A 70 -0.42 -17.54 -6.73
N GLU A 71 0.81 -17.27 -6.34
CA GLU A 71 1.11 -16.50 -5.14
C GLU A 71 0.99 -15.01 -5.45
N ILE A 72 0.26 -14.30 -4.61
CA ILE A 72 0.01 -12.86 -4.76
C ILE A 72 1.16 -12.07 -4.15
N SER A 73 1.62 -11.05 -4.87
CA SER A 73 2.50 -10.01 -4.37
C SER A 73 1.98 -8.63 -4.75
N PHE A 74 2.16 -7.64 -3.88
CA PHE A 74 1.79 -6.27 -4.21
C PHE A 74 2.93 -5.57 -4.96
N ARG A 75 2.55 -4.78 -5.96
CA ARG A 75 3.48 -3.82 -6.57
C ARG A 75 3.76 -2.69 -5.57
N PRO A 76 4.98 -2.11 -5.59
CA PRO A 76 5.24 -0.90 -4.81
C PRO A 76 4.20 0.18 -5.14
N HIS A 77 3.59 0.76 -4.09
CA HIS A 77 2.60 1.82 -4.26
C HIS A 77 3.23 3.17 -3.91
N PRO A 78 2.98 4.26 -4.68
CA PRO A 78 3.60 5.56 -4.45
C PRO A 78 3.22 6.20 -3.12
N LEU A 79 2.06 5.89 -2.57
CA LEU A 79 1.55 6.49 -1.34
C LEU A 79 1.54 5.53 -0.14
N TYR A 80 1.31 4.23 -0.37
CA TYR A 80 1.04 3.30 0.72
C TYR A 80 2.13 2.25 0.86
N ARG A 81 2.48 1.94 2.10
CA ARG A 81 3.22 0.74 2.48
C ARG A 81 2.24 -0.26 3.06
N VAL A 82 2.45 -1.54 2.77
CA VAL A 82 1.59 -2.64 3.23
C VAL A 82 2.38 -3.50 4.21
N ASP A 83 1.72 -3.88 5.31
CA ASP A 83 2.23 -4.85 6.26
C ASP A 83 1.05 -5.76 6.68
N GLY A 84 1.06 -6.98 6.20
CA GLY A 84 -0.07 -7.89 6.36
C GLY A 84 -1.36 -7.35 5.73
N ARG A 85 -2.32 -6.95 6.55
CA ARG A 85 -3.57 -6.28 6.14
C ARG A 85 -3.60 -4.80 6.44
N ASP A 86 -2.64 -4.32 7.20
CA ASP A 86 -2.52 -2.92 7.55
C ASP A 86 -1.82 -2.14 6.43
N ILE A 87 -2.22 -0.90 6.25
CA ILE A 87 -1.59 0.02 5.31
C ILE A 87 -1.10 1.27 6.04
N PHE A 88 -0.02 1.85 5.55
CA PHE A 88 0.65 3.00 6.13
C PHE A 88 0.75 4.11 5.10
N LEU A 89 0.43 5.32 5.52
CA LEU A 89 0.49 6.53 4.71
C LEU A 89 1.30 7.59 5.44
N ASP A 90 2.39 8.04 4.84
CA ASP A 90 3.10 9.23 5.31
C ASP A 90 2.36 10.47 4.80
N LEU A 91 1.80 11.26 5.73
CA LEU A 91 1.00 12.44 5.42
C LEU A 91 1.79 13.72 5.67
N PRO A 92 2.19 14.45 4.63
CA PRO A 92 2.76 15.78 4.82
C PRO A 92 1.75 16.71 5.48
N ILE A 93 2.16 17.39 6.55
CA ILE A 93 1.37 18.41 7.23
C ILE A 93 2.24 19.64 7.51
N THR A 94 1.61 20.79 7.66
CA THR A 94 2.30 22.03 8.00
C THR A 94 2.56 22.11 9.51
N PRO A 95 3.54 22.95 9.96
CA PRO A 95 3.79 23.15 11.37
C PRO A 95 2.58 23.68 12.15
N TRP A 96 1.76 24.55 11.54
CA TRP A 96 0.56 25.08 12.21
C TRP A 96 -0.58 24.04 12.28
N GLU A 97 -0.74 23.14 11.30
CA GLU A 97 -1.67 22.03 11.41
C GLU A 97 -1.26 21.06 12.52
N ALA A 98 0.04 20.83 12.68
CA ALA A 98 0.58 20.02 13.75
C ALA A 98 0.39 20.67 15.13
N ALA A 99 0.68 21.96 15.25
CA ALA A 99 0.65 22.70 16.51
C ALA A 99 -0.77 22.99 16.99
N LEU A 100 -1.63 23.47 16.08
CA LEU A 100 -2.98 23.94 16.41
C LEU A 100 -4.05 22.86 16.23
N GLY A 101 -3.73 21.79 15.55
CA GLY A 101 -4.68 20.80 15.10
C GLY A 101 -5.41 21.21 13.83
N ALA A 102 -5.87 20.23 13.08
CA ALA A 102 -6.59 20.43 11.82
C ALA A 102 -7.51 19.25 11.51
N THR A 103 -8.42 19.44 10.56
CA THR A 103 -9.14 18.33 9.93
C THR A 103 -8.73 18.29 8.46
N LEU A 104 -8.08 17.20 8.06
CA LEU A 104 -7.52 17.03 6.73
C LEU A 104 -8.22 15.94 5.95
N LYS A 105 -8.37 16.13 4.64
CA LYS A 105 -8.83 15.07 3.74
C LYS A 105 -7.65 14.17 3.39
N VAL A 106 -7.74 12.90 3.80
CA VAL A 106 -6.70 11.89 3.62
C VAL A 106 -7.15 10.91 2.54
N PRO A 107 -6.32 10.63 1.52
CA PRO A 107 -6.62 9.60 0.55
C PRO A 107 -6.54 8.22 1.21
N THR A 108 -7.46 7.34 0.83
CA THR A 108 -7.42 5.91 1.16
C THR A 108 -7.68 5.11 -0.12
N PRO A 109 -7.30 3.83 -0.20
CA PRO A 109 -7.63 3.01 -1.37
C PRO A 109 -9.14 2.88 -1.64
N ALA A 110 -9.97 3.15 -0.62
CA ALA A 110 -11.43 3.13 -0.72
C ALA A 110 -12.07 4.51 -0.91
N GLY A 111 -11.26 5.57 -1.13
CA GLY A 111 -11.72 6.95 -1.28
C GLY A 111 -11.12 7.89 -0.23
N LYS A 112 -11.55 9.14 -0.21
CA LYS A 112 -11.05 10.15 0.74
C LYS A 112 -11.84 10.12 2.04
N VAL A 113 -11.16 10.34 3.16
CA VAL A 113 -11.77 10.44 4.50
C VAL A 113 -11.26 11.68 5.22
N ASP A 114 -12.07 12.23 6.11
CA ASP A 114 -11.63 13.32 6.98
C ASP A 114 -10.90 12.74 8.20
N LEU A 115 -9.68 13.22 8.43
CA LEU A 115 -8.83 12.86 9.56
C LEU A 115 -8.61 14.08 10.45
N LYS A 116 -8.97 13.96 11.72
CA LYS A 116 -8.67 14.97 12.72
C LYS A 116 -7.22 14.79 13.20
N ILE A 117 -6.41 15.82 12.99
CA ILE A 117 -5.06 15.95 13.55
C ILE A 117 -5.21 16.65 14.90
N PRO A 118 -4.87 16.01 16.03
CA PRO A 118 -4.90 16.65 17.33
C PRO A 118 -3.86 17.76 17.43
N ALA A 119 -4.15 18.83 18.15
CA ALA A 119 -3.16 19.87 18.46
C ALA A 119 -1.96 19.26 19.19
N GLY A 120 -0.76 19.75 18.88
CA GLY A 120 0.50 19.23 19.42
C GLY A 120 0.91 17.87 18.85
N THR A 121 0.43 17.53 17.66
CA THR A 121 0.84 16.30 16.96
C THR A 121 2.29 16.40 16.52
N GLY A 122 3.14 15.49 17.03
CA GLY A 122 4.53 15.36 16.59
C GLY A 122 4.68 14.56 15.29
N SER A 123 5.77 14.79 14.57
CA SER A 123 6.14 14.00 13.38
C SER A 123 6.35 12.54 13.76
N GLY A 124 5.92 11.61 12.90
CA GLY A 124 6.04 10.17 13.13
C GLY A 124 4.99 9.55 14.06
N ARG A 125 4.10 10.34 14.67
CA ARG A 125 2.98 9.82 15.47
C ARG A 125 2.03 9.04 14.58
N LYS A 126 1.69 7.80 14.95
CA LYS A 126 0.72 6.99 14.20
C LYS A 126 -0.72 7.34 14.59
N LEU A 127 -1.50 7.80 13.62
CA LEU A 127 -2.94 8.03 13.75
C LEU A 127 -3.68 6.88 13.06
N ARG A 128 -4.43 6.09 13.82
CA ARG A 128 -5.11 4.89 13.34
C ARG A 128 -6.50 5.19 12.82
N LEU A 129 -6.78 4.77 11.61
CA LEU A 129 -8.11 4.71 11.03
C LEU A 129 -8.57 3.25 10.99
N LYS A 130 -9.34 2.84 11.97
CA LYS A 130 -9.78 1.45 12.16
C LYS A 130 -10.58 0.92 10.97
N GLY A 131 -10.24 -0.29 10.52
CA GLY A 131 -10.92 -0.99 9.43
C GLY A 131 -10.74 -0.36 8.04
N ARG A 132 -9.74 0.53 7.86
CA ARG A 132 -9.43 1.19 6.58
C ARG A 132 -8.24 0.57 5.84
N GLY A 133 -7.69 -0.53 6.34
CA GLY A 133 -6.71 -1.37 5.65
C GLY A 133 -7.35 -2.35 4.67
N ILE A 134 -6.62 -3.38 4.26
CA ILE A 134 -7.09 -4.38 3.31
C ILE A 134 -8.32 -5.10 3.88
N PRO A 135 -9.45 -5.13 3.14
CA PRO A 135 -10.69 -5.75 3.61
C PRO A 135 -10.52 -7.25 3.82
N GLY A 136 -11.41 -7.85 4.64
CA GLY A 136 -11.43 -9.28 4.89
C GLY A 136 -12.34 -9.63 6.05
N LYS A 137 -12.31 -10.90 6.51
CA LYS A 137 -13.05 -11.34 7.70
C LYS A 137 -12.68 -10.47 8.91
N THR A 138 -11.41 -10.17 9.06
CA THR A 138 -10.89 -9.11 9.91
C THR A 138 -10.18 -8.13 8.99
N ALA A 139 -10.76 -6.95 8.80
CA ALA A 139 -10.14 -5.90 8.00
C ALA A 139 -8.90 -5.36 8.71
N GLY A 140 -7.88 -5.00 7.95
CA GLY A 140 -6.74 -4.25 8.47
C GLY A 140 -7.08 -2.80 8.76
N ASP A 141 -6.12 -2.05 9.27
CA ASP A 141 -6.23 -0.64 9.60
C ASP A 141 -5.37 0.23 8.66
N LEU A 142 -5.72 1.50 8.55
CA LEU A 142 -4.85 2.49 7.94
C LEU A 142 -4.18 3.30 9.05
N TYR A 143 -2.85 3.31 9.04
CA TYR A 143 -2.03 4.15 9.91
C TYR A 143 -1.53 5.34 9.12
N VAL A 144 -2.01 6.52 9.48
CA VAL A 144 -1.53 7.79 8.94
C VAL A 144 -0.42 8.32 9.84
N ILE A 145 0.73 8.62 9.24
CA ILE A 145 1.93 9.07 9.94
C ILE A 145 2.22 10.51 9.51
N PRO A 146 1.84 11.52 10.32
CA PRO A 146 2.14 12.91 10.02
C PRO A 146 3.64 13.15 9.87
N GLN A 147 4.02 13.83 8.79
CA GLN A 147 5.36 14.30 8.50
C GLN A 147 5.31 15.82 8.42
N ILE A 148 5.84 16.49 9.43
CA ILE A 148 5.84 17.96 9.46
C ILE A 148 6.81 18.47 8.39
N THR A 149 6.26 19.19 7.41
CA THR A 149 7.01 19.78 6.31
C THR A 149 7.07 21.29 6.51
N VAL A 150 8.29 21.83 6.56
CA VAL A 150 8.52 23.25 6.72
C VAL A 150 8.30 23.96 5.38
N PRO A 151 7.47 25.02 5.30
CA PRO A 151 7.34 25.81 4.09
C PRO A 151 8.67 26.43 3.66
N PRO A 152 8.95 26.58 2.36
CA PRO A 152 10.20 27.14 1.88
C PRO A 152 10.34 28.63 2.27
N ALA A 153 11.56 29.05 2.61
CA ALA A 153 11.89 30.44 2.89
C ALA A 153 12.49 31.13 1.65
N ASP A 154 11.77 31.10 0.54
CA ASP A 154 12.18 31.55 -0.80
C ASP A 154 11.96 33.04 -1.04
N SER A 155 11.21 33.73 -0.19
CA SER A 155 10.98 35.19 -0.23
C SER A 155 11.52 35.88 1.02
N ASP A 156 11.76 37.20 0.92
CA ASP A 156 12.19 38.02 2.07
C ASP A 156 11.13 38.02 3.17
N ALA A 157 9.86 38.09 2.79
CA ALA A 157 8.75 38.00 3.74
C ALA A 157 8.72 36.66 4.49
N ALA A 158 8.93 35.55 3.81
CA ALA A 158 8.98 34.22 4.43
C ALA A 158 10.18 34.12 5.40
N ARG A 159 11.36 34.60 5.00
CA ARG A 159 12.55 34.64 5.86
C ARG A 159 12.34 35.48 7.12
N GLU A 160 11.72 36.65 6.97
CA GLU A 160 11.43 37.53 8.13
C GLU A 160 10.42 36.88 9.08
N PHE A 161 9.44 36.17 8.54
CA PHE A 161 8.47 35.40 9.36
C PHE A 161 9.15 34.32 10.19
N TYR A 162 10.10 33.57 9.60
CA TYR A 162 10.87 32.54 10.34
C TYR A 162 11.76 33.17 11.41
N ARG A 163 12.42 34.29 11.12
CA ARG A 163 13.22 35.04 12.15
C ARG A 163 12.35 35.54 13.29
N LYS A 164 11.13 35.99 12.99
CA LYS A 164 10.18 36.41 14.03
C LYS A 164 9.76 35.21 14.88
N MET A 165 9.43 34.09 14.25
CA MET A 165 9.08 32.85 14.97
C MET A 165 10.22 32.37 15.89
N GLU A 166 11.46 32.39 15.43
CA GLU A 166 12.63 32.03 16.20
C GLU A 166 12.79 32.91 17.46
N ARG A 167 12.56 34.23 17.35
CA ARG A 167 12.65 35.16 18.47
C ARG A 167 11.49 34.99 19.47
N GLU A 168 10.29 34.78 18.98
CA GLU A 168 9.08 34.76 19.83
C GLU A 168 8.78 33.38 20.41
N LEU A 169 9.26 32.31 19.76
CA LEU A 169 9.04 30.93 20.19
C LEU A 169 10.36 30.18 20.39
N PRO A 170 11.19 30.62 21.39
CA PRO A 170 12.46 29.95 21.64
C PRO A 170 12.21 28.49 22.03
N TYR A 171 12.72 27.56 21.22
CA TYR A 171 12.52 26.12 21.42
C TYR A 171 13.78 25.34 21.03
N ASN A 172 14.26 24.50 21.95
CA ASN A 172 15.36 23.58 21.67
C ASN A 172 14.84 22.16 21.47
N PRO A 173 14.71 21.68 20.21
CA PRO A 173 14.24 20.31 19.93
C PRO A 173 15.27 19.25 20.33
N ARG A 174 16.52 19.62 20.60
CA ARG A 174 17.64 18.74 20.96
C ARG A 174 17.92 18.67 22.45
N LYS A 175 17.08 19.28 23.29
CA LYS A 175 17.28 19.32 24.75
C LYS A 175 17.50 17.91 25.35
N GLN A 176 16.80 16.90 24.83
CA GLN A 176 16.94 15.52 25.30
C GLN A 176 18.25 14.85 24.85
N LEU A 177 18.94 15.42 23.86
CA LEU A 177 20.24 14.93 23.39
C LEU A 177 21.41 15.54 24.17
N GLY A 178 21.14 16.44 25.10
CA GLY A 178 22.15 17.10 25.91
C GLY A 178 22.98 18.19 25.19
N VAL A 179 22.46 18.72 24.08
CA VAL A 179 23.07 19.76 23.26
C VAL A 179 22.12 20.93 23.05
#